data_d06f995a03796f198fe08cc199a72361
#
_entry.id   d06f995a03796f198fe08cc199a72361
#
_cell.length_a   1.000
_cell.length_b   1.000
_cell.length_c   1.000
_cell.angle_alpha   90.00
_cell.angle_beta   90.00
_cell.angle_gamma   90.00
#
_symmetry.space_group_name_H-M   'P 1'
#
loop_
_entity.id
_entity.type
_entity.pdbx_description
1 polymer ?
#
loop_
_entity_poly.entity_id
_entity_poly.type
_entity_poly.pdbx_seq_one_letter_code
_entity_poly.pdbx_strand_id
1 'polypeptide(L)'
;TVEDILSFEPHRLISRIASRSDKPFFADCPRPEFITDVAIVDAMFQTGGMLEVMSTNIIVLPYTIGRMRFYQPLQKGTPYLCITEKTSQGEETNTYQLRLVDTEGRLHIAIDDFEMVQVDHLAEENQILDALQTKGVARRAS
;
A
#
# COMPACT_ATOMS: atom_id res chain seq x y z
N THR A 1 -3.73 -4.75 -7.15
CA THR A 1 -4.16 -3.41 -7.53
C THR A 1 -5.41 -3.01 -6.76
N VAL A 2 -5.43 -1.80 -6.25
CA VAL A 2 -6.62 -1.25 -5.61
C VAL A 2 -7.61 -0.89 -6.70
N GLU A 3 -8.81 -1.49 -6.65
CA GLU A 3 -9.83 -1.28 -7.65
C GLU A 3 -10.82 -0.19 -7.27
N ASP A 4 -11.24 -0.18 -6.01
CA ASP A 4 -12.28 0.72 -5.51
C ASP A 4 -12.05 1.09 -4.06
N ILE A 5 -12.46 2.29 -3.70
CA ILE A 5 -12.57 2.69 -2.30
C ILE A 5 -14.04 2.56 -1.93
N LEU A 6 -14.34 1.71 -0.95
CA LEU A 6 -15.71 1.43 -0.53
C LEU A 6 -16.16 2.28 0.65
N SER A 7 -15.22 2.68 1.50
CA SER A 7 -15.51 3.50 2.67
C SER A 7 -14.27 4.29 3.06
N PHE A 8 -14.46 5.53 3.47
CA PHE A 8 -13.37 6.37 3.92
C PHE A 8 -13.80 7.15 5.15
N GLU A 9 -12.95 7.07 6.19
CA GLU A 9 -13.01 7.89 7.39
C GLU A 9 -11.59 8.38 7.68
N PRO A 10 -11.39 9.44 8.48
CA PRO A 10 -10.03 9.98 8.69
C PRO A 10 -8.99 8.99 9.21
N HIS A 11 -9.44 7.92 9.88
CA HIS A 11 -8.52 6.91 10.41
C HIS A 11 -8.74 5.53 9.84
N ARG A 12 -9.61 5.39 8.85
CA ARG A 12 -9.97 4.09 8.32
C ARG A 12 -10.33 4.17 6.85
N LEU A 13 -9.78 3.23 6.09
CA LEU A 13 -10.09 3.08 4.67
C LEU A 13 -10.46 1.64 4.41
N ILE A 14 -11.56 1.41 3.71
CA ILE A 14 -11.91 0.08 3.21
C ILE A 14 -11.88 0.15 1.70
N SER A 15 -11.08 -0.71 1.10
CA SER A 15 -10.88 -0.74 -0.34
C SER A 15 -11.05 -2.16 -0.87
N ARG A 16 -11.35 -2.26 -2.15
CA ARG A 16 -11.39 -3.54 -2.85
C ARG A 16 -10.07 -3.75 -3.57
N ILE A 17 -9.47 -4.91 -3.33
CA ILE A 17 -8.24 -5.31 -3.98
C ILE A 17 -8.49 -6.62 -4.68
N ALA A 18 -8.06 -6.74 -5.95
CA ALA A 18 -8.12 -7.99 -6.67
C ALA A 18 -6.78 -8.28 -7.32
N SER A 19 -6.45 -9.55 -7.36
CA SER A 19 -5.31 -10.01 -8.12
C SER A 19 -5.68 -10.04 -9.58
N ARG A 20 -4.99 -9.24 -10.39
CA ARG A 20 -5.19 -9.23 -11.84
C ARG A 20 -4.19 -10.10 -12.57
N SER A 21 -3.40 -10.87 -11.88
CA SER A 21 -2.28 -11.52 -12.53
C SER A 21 -2.70 -12.75 -13.31
N ASP A 22 -3.22 -12.51 -14.48
CA ASP A 22 -3.08 -13.47 -15.57
C ASP A 22 -1.64 -13.51 -16.06
N LYS A 23 -0.84 -12.50 -15.68
CA LYS A 23 0.55 -12.41 -16.06
C LYS A 23 1.42 -12.54 -14.82
N PRO A 24 2.23 -13.60 -14.71
CA PRO A 24 3.21 -13.66 -13.63
C PRO A 24 4.22 -12.53 -13.77
N PHE A 25 4.61 -11.94 -12.64
CA PHE A 25 5.66 -10.94 -12.59
C PHE A 25 6.96 -11.45 -13.21
N PHE A 26 7.22 -12.74 -13.00
CA PHE A 26 8.36 -13.43 -13.57
C PHE A 26 7.86 -14.70 -14.26
N ALA A 27 8.04 -14.75 -15.56
CA ALA A 27 7.58 -15.89 -16.36
C ALA A 27 8.21 -17.21 -15.90
N ASP A 28 9.40 -17.14 -15.31
CA ASP A 28 10.17 -18.29 -14.90
C ASP A 28 10.03 -18.65 -13.42
N CYS A 29 9.15 -17.98 -12.70
CA CYS A 29 8.98 -18.24 -11.28
C CYS A 29 8.27 -19.57 -11.04
N PRO A 30 8.89 -20.51 -10.27
CA PRO A 30 8.28 -21.81 -10.02
C PRO A 30 7.11 -21.77 -9.04
N ARG A 31 6.83 -20.62 -8.42
CA ARG A 31 5.74 -20.45 -7.46
C ARG A 31 4.88 -19.27 -7.83
N PRO A 32 3.96 -19.43 -8.80
CA PRO A 32 3.10 -18.32 -9.23
C PRO A 32 2.19 -17.79 -8.11
N GLU A 33 1.80 -18.60 -7.14
CA GLU A 33 1.02 -18.16 -5.98
C GLU A 33 1.80 -17.16 -5.12
N PHE A 34 3.12 -17.30 -5.08
CA PHE A 34 3.97 -16.39 -4.32
C PHE A 34 3.97 -14.98 -4.91
N ILE A 35 3.96 -14.90 -6.24
CA ILE A 35 3.92 -13.64 -6.96
C ILE A 35 2.58 -12.94 -6.74
N THR A 36 1.51 -13.69 -6.71
CA THR A 36 0.17 -13.17 -6.45
C THR A 36 0.11 -12.53 -5.07
N ASP A 37 0.70 -13.19 -4.08
CA ASP A 37 0.76 -12.66 -2.72
C ASP A 37 1.53 -11.34 -2.65
N VAL A 38 2.65 -11.25 -3.35
CA VAL A 38 3.45 -10.01 -3.39
C VAL A 38 2.66 -8.85 -4.00
N ALA A 39 1.95 -9.09 -5.09
CA ALA A 39 1.17 -8.05 -5.75
C ALA A 39 0.04 -7.54 -4.86
N ILE A 40 -0.61 -8.42 -4.12
CA ILE A 40 -1.68 -8.04 -3.20
C ILE A 40 -1.12 -7.30 -2.00
N VAL A 41 0.00 -7.76 -1.44
CA VAL A 41 0.65 -7.08 -0.33
C VAL A 41 1.07 -5.67 -0.73
N ASP A 42 1.60 -5.50 -1.92
CA ASP A 42 1.95 -4.17 -2.42
C ASP A 42 0.71 -3.27 -2.51
N ALA A 43 -0.40 -3.79 -3.00
CA ALA A 43 -1.66 -3.05 -3.04
C ALA A 43 -2.14 -2.68 -1.63
N MET A 44 -1.96 -3.56 -0.65
CA MET A 44 -2.29 -3.25 0.74
C MET A 44 -1.45 -2.07 1.26
N PHE A 45 -0.15 -2.05 0.96
CA PHE A 45 0.70 -0.94 1.36
C PHE A 45 0.25 0.39 0.74
N GLN A 46 -0.21 0.36 -0.50
CA GLN A 46 -0.72 1.54 -1.17
C GLN A 46 -1.92 2.14 -0.45
N THR A 47 -2.76 1.32 0.18
CA THR A 47 -3.94 1.83 0.88
C THR A 47 -3.58 2.69 2.08
N GLY A 48 -2.47 2.41 2.75
CA GLY A 48 -1.99 3.28 3.83
C GLY A 48 -1.65 4.68 3.31
N GLY A 49 -0.96 4.74 2.19
CA GLY A 49 -0.65 6.01 1.55
C GLY A 49 -1.90 6.75 1.09
N MET A 50 -2.86 6.01 0.53
CA MET A 50 -4.14 6.60 0.10
C MET A 50 -4.90 7.21 1.29
N LEU A 51 -4.94 6.50 2.41
CA LEU A 51 -5.61 6.99 3.61
C LEU A 51 -5.01 8.32 4.06
N GLU A 52 -3.68 8.42 4.09
CA GLU A 52 -3.02 9.66 4.50
C GLU A 52 -3.28 10.80 3.53
N VAL A 53 -3.12 10.58 2.25
CA VAL A 53 -3.36 11.63 1.26
C VAL A 53 -4.80 12.13 1.34
N MET A 54 -5.76 11.21 1.48
CA MET A 54 -7.17 11.58 1.53
C MET A 54 -7.57 12.28 2.83
N SER A 55 -6.91 11.94 3.95
CA SER A 55 -7.29 12.50 5.25
C SER A 55 -6.50 13.74 5.63
N THR A 56 -5.20 13.79 5.32
CA THR A 56 -4.32 14.87 5.77
C THR A 56 -3.61 15.58 4.63
N ASN A 57 -3.70 15.05 3.43
CA ASN A 57 -2.97 15.54 2.25
C ASN A 57 -1.44 15.48 2.46
N ILE A 58 -0.99 14.56 3.29
CA ILE A 58 0.43 14.30 3.52
C ILE A 58 0.84 13.07 2.75
N ILE A 59 1.99 13.13 2.08
CA ILE A 59 2.55 11.98 1.39
C ILE A 59 3.38 11.18 2.39
N VAL A 60 3.17 9.88 2.41
CA VAL A 60 3.92 8.95 3.25
C VAL A 60 4.52 7.85 2.39
N LEU A 61 5.65 7.33 2.85
CA LEU A 61 6.35 6.23 2.19
C LEU A 61 6.53 5.07 3.17
N PRO A 62 6.45 3.82 2.69
CA PRO A 62 6.69 2.67 3.56
C PRO A 62 8.05 2.73 4.23
N TYR A 63 8.10 2.39 5.51
CA TYR A 63 9.32 2.44 6.30
C TYR A 63 9.62 1.09 6.95
N THR A 64 8.76 0.62 7.85
CA THR A 64 8.95 -0.68 8.51
C THR A 64 7.65 -1.43 8.64
N ILE A 65 7.76 -2.74 8.83
CA ILE A 65 6.64 -3.63 9.12
C ILE A 65 6.95 -4.32 10.43
N GLY A 66 6.05 -4.22 11.39
CA GLY A 66 6.23 -4.91 12.66
C GLY A 66 5.99 -6.41 12.54
N ARG A 67 4.88 -6.78 11.93
CA ARG A 67 4.54 -8.20 11.75
C ARG A 67 3.63 -8.37 10.54
N MET A 68 3.88 -9.42 9.78
CA MET A 68 3.01 -9.83 8.69
C MET A 68 2.66 -11.30 8.88
N ARG A 69 1.37 -11.61 8.84
CA ARG A 69 0.88 -12.98 9.01
C ARG A 69 -0.02 -13.36 7.85
N PHE A 70 0.20 -14.54 7.32
CA PHE A 70 -0.62 -15.14 6.26
C PHE A 70 -1.42 -16.27 6.88
N TYR A 71 -2.74 -16.20 6.76
CA TYR A 71 -3.65 -17.17 7.37
C TYR A 71 -4.21 -18.16 6.37
N GLN A 72 -4.49 -17.69 5.16
CA GLN A 72 -5.09 -18.51 4.12
C GLN A 72 -4.52 -18.10 2.78
N PRO A 73 -4.41 -19.06 1.84
CA PRO A 73 -3.92 -18.74 0.49
C PRO A 73 -4.89 -17.83 -0.25
N LEU A 74 -4.34 -17.06 -1.16
CA LEU A 74 -5.10 -16.15 -2.01
C LEU A 74 -5.45 -16.85 -3.32
N GLN A 75 -6.62 -16.51 -3.86
CA GLN A 75 -7.09 -17.06 -5.13
C GLN A 75 -7.08 -15.97 -6.19
N LYS A 76 -6.62 -16.32 -7.38
CA LYS A 76 -6.62 -15.41 -8.51
C LYS A 76 -8.05 -15.03 -8.90
N GLY A 77 -8.23 -13.78 -9.26
CA GLY A 77 -9.53 -13.28 -9.71
C GLY A 77 -10.56 -13.09 -8.62
N THR A 78 -10.22 -13.42 -7.38
CA THR A 78 -11.12 -13.24 -6.25
C THR A 78 -10.97 -11.83 -5.71
N PRO A 79 -12.06 -11.10 -5.49
CA PRO A 79 -11.99 -9.80 -4.84
C PRO A 79 -11.78 -9.95 -3.34
N TYR A 80 -10.94 -9.09 -2.80
CA TYR A 80 -10.68 -9.02 -1.36
C TYR A 80 -10.97 -7.60 -0.88
N LEU A 81 -11.30 -7.48 0.40
CA LEU A 81 -11.44 -6.19 1.05
C LEU A 81 -10.21 -5.95 1.91
N CYS A 82 -9.61 -4.79 1.74
CA CYS A 82 -8.51 -4.35 2.59
C CYS A 82 -9.03 -3.30 3.55
N ILE A 83 -8.90 -3.58 4.83
CA ILE A 83 -9.26 -2.67 5.90
C ILE A 83 -7.97 -2.06 6.42
N THR A 84 -7.82 -0.77 6.24
CA THR A 84 -6.64 -0.01 6.63
C THR A 84 -7.02 0.93 7.75
N GLU A 85 -6.37 0.78 8.90
CA GLU A 85 -6.64 1.62 10.06
C GLU A 85 -5.35 2.30 10.52
N LYS A 86 -5.43 3.61 10.71
CA LYS A 86 -4.34 4.38 11.29
C LYS A 86 -4.46 4.31 12.79
N THR A 87 -3.43 3.78 13.45
CA THR A 87 -3.45 3.56 14.89
C THR A 87 -2.65 4.60 15.65
N SER A 88 -1.69 5.26 14.98
CA SER A 88 -0.84 6.24 15.63
C SER A 88 -0.32 7.24 14.62
N GLN A 89 -0.24 8.49 15.05
CA GLN A 89 0.40 9.55 14.28
C GLN A 89 1.51 10.15 15.13
N GLY A 90 2.75 9.99 14.65
CA GLY A 90 3.91 10.61 15.24
C GLY A 90 4.31 11.88 14.50
N GLU A 91 5.45 12.45 14.88
CA GLU A 91 5.97 13.63 14.21
C GLU A 91 6.55 13.30 12.83
N GLU A 92 7.16 12.15 12.69
CA GLU A 92 7.82 11.73 11.45
C GLU A 92 7.20 10.49 10.83
N THR A 93 6.62 9.62 11.65
CA THR A 93 6.06 8.36 11.19
C THR A 93 4.63 8.18 11.68
N ASN A 94 3.84 7.50 10.86
CA ASN A 94 2.49 7.08 11.20
C ASN A 94 2.45 5.56 11.20
N THR A 95 1.59 4.98 12.04
CA THR A 95 1.46 3.54 12.17
C THR A 95 0.07 3.09 11.75
N TYR A 96 0.02 1.97 11.04
CA TYR A 96 -1.21 1.43 10.46
C TYR A 96 -1.35 -0.05 10.76
N GLN A 97 -2.59 -0.50 10.80
CA GLN A 97 -2.95 -1.92 10.81
C GLN A 97 -3.68 -2.23 9.51
N LEU A 98 -3.28 -3.28 8.83
CA LEU A 98 -3.88 -3.69 7.57
C LEU A 98 -4.45 -5.08 7.70
N ARG A 99 -5.66 -5.28 7.18
CA ARG A 99 -6.32 -6.58 7.17
C ARG A 99 -6.89 -6.84 5.79
N LEU A 100 -6.62 -8.01 5.26
CA LEU A 100 -7.18 -8.46 3.99
C LEU A 100 -8.16 -9.58 4.27
N VAL A 101 -9.44 -9.36 3.93
CA VAL A 101 -10.50 -10.34 4.15
C VAL A 101 -11.19 -10.66 2.83
N ASP A 102 -11.76 -11.85 2.72
CA ASP A 102 -12.56 -12.23 1.55
C ASP A 102 -14.00 -11.76 1.71
N THR A 103 -14.84 -12.05 0.73
CA THR A 103 -16.23 -11.62 0.73
C THR A 103 -17.08 -12.30 1.82
N GLU A 104 -16.57 -13.37 2.41
CA GLU A 104 -17.22 -14.05 3.54
C GLU A 104 -16.68 -13.57 4.88
N GLY A 105 -15.76 -12.62 4.87
CA GLY A 105 -15.21 -12.05 6.07
C GLY A 105 -14.03 -12.83 6.66
N ARG A 106 -13.52 -13.82 5.94
CA ARG A 106 -12.38 -14.60 6.43
C ARG A 106 -11.08 -13.85 6.24
N LEU A 107 -10.25 -13.83 7.27
CA LEU A 107 -8.97 -13.13 7.26
C LEU A 107 -7.92 -13.94 6.49
N HIS A 108 -7.28 -13.30 5.54
CA HIS A 108 -6.21 -13.89 4.73
C HIS A 108 -4.85 -13.36 5.11
N ILE A 109 -4.72 -12.06 5.28
CA ILE A 109 -3.44 -11.41 5.61
C ILE A 109 -3.68 -10.37 6.69
N ALA A 110 -2.79 -10.32 7.66
CA ALA A 110 -2.75 -9.26 8.67
C ALA A 110 -1.36 -8.65 8.69
N ILE A 111 -1.29 -7.33 8.60
CA ILE A 111 -0.05 -6.58 8.72
C ILE A 111 -0.21 -5.65 9.92
N ASP A 112 0.65 -5.85 10.92
CA ASP A 112 0.60 -5.10 12.16
C ASP A 112 1.78 -4.15 12.24
N ASP A 113 1.53 -2.98 12.80
CA ASP A 113 2.56 -1.95 13.05
C ASP A 113 3.33 -1.63 11.77
N PHE A 114 2.58 -1.38 10.71
CA PHE A 114 3.12 -0.90 9.46
C PHE A 114 3.39 0.59 9.62
N GLU A 115 4.67 0.95 9.66
CA GLU A 115 5.07 2.33 9.79
C GLU A 115 5.36 2.95 8.44
N MET A 116 4.84 4.14 8.22
CA MET A 116 5.12 4.95 7.05
C MET A 116 5.73 6.27 7.50
N VAL A 117 6.77 6.69 6.80
CA VAL A 117 7.44 7.95 7.09
C VAL A 117 6.77 9.08 6.33
N GLN A 118 6.54 10.19 7.02
CA GLN A 118 5.94 11.38 6.42
C GLN A 118 6.97 12.09 5.55
N VAL A 119 6.57 12.38 4.32
CA VAL A 119 7.34 13.28 3.48
C VAL A 119 6.76 14.68 3.72
N ASP A 120 7.60 15.58 4.24
CA ASP A 120 7.17 16.92 4.56
C ASP A 120 6.66 17.64 3.35
N HIS A 121 5.41 17.92 3.34
CA HIS A 121 4.72 18.86 2.46
C HIS A 121 5.28 19.12 1.06
N LEU A 122 4.54 19.94 0.34
CA LEU A 122 4.87 20.46 -0.98
C LEU A 122 6.29 21.04 -1.09
N ALA A 123 6.80 21.66 -0.05
CA ALA A 123 8.13 22.27 -0.06
C ALA A 123 9.22 21.21 -0.21
N GLU A 124 9.13 20.12 0.56
CA GLU A 124 10.10 19.02 0.47
C GLU A 124 9.92 18.22 -0.80
N GLU A 125 8.68 18.00 -1.21
CA GLU A 125 8.38 17.37 -2.47
C GLU A 125 8.98 18.16 -3.63
N ASN A 126 8.87 19.47 -3.60
CA ASN A 126 9.50 20.34 -4.60
C ASN A 126 11.02 20.23 -4.56
N GLN A 127 11.62 20.12 -3.39
CA GLN A 127 13.06 19.92 -3.27
C GLN A 127 13.49 18.58 -3.87
N ILE A 128 12.71 17.55 -3.68
CA ILE A 128 13.00 16.24 -4.30
C ILE A 128 12.90 16.34 -5.82
N LEU A 129 11.87 16.98 -6.33
CA LEU A 129 11.71 17.20 -7.76
C LEU A 129 12.84 18.02 -8.33
N ASP A 130 13.23 19.11 -7.66
CA ASP A 130 14.35 19.94 -8.08
C ASP A 130 15.66 19.14 -8.09
N ALA A 131 15.89 18.32 -7.07
CA ALA A 131 17.07 17.48 -7.00
C ALA A 131 17.10 16.47 -8.16
N LEU A 132 15.97 15.87 -8.48
CA LEU A 132 15.86 14.95 -9.60
C LEU A 132 16.11 15.66 -10.93
N GLN A 133 15.56 16.84 -11.10
CA GLN A 133 15.76 17.65 -12.31
C GLN A 133 17.23 18.05 -12.46
N THR A 134 17.87 18.43 -11.36
CA THR A 134 19.27 18.84 -11.38
C THR A 134 20.20 17.68 -11.70
N LYS A 135 19.88 16.47 -11.21
CA LYS A 135 20.81 15.32 -11.31
C LYS A 135 20.68 14.50 -12.58
N GLY A 136 19.59 14.62 -13.30
CA GLY A 136 19.50 13.78 -14.47
C GLY A 136 18.19 13.87 -15.20
N VAL A 137 17.11 14.10 -14.50
CA VAL A 137 15.79 14.17 -15.12
C VAL A 137 15.66 15.43 -15.96
N ALA A 138 16.29 16.51 -15.55
CA ALA A 138 16.31 17.75 -16.30
C ALA A 138 16.90 17.58 -17.70
N ARG A 139 17.77 16.62 -17.90
CA ARG A 139 18.38 16.35 -19.22
C ARG A 139 17.37 15.85 -20.22
N ARG A 140 16.28 15.24 -19.77
CA ARG A 140 15.22 14.77 -20.66
C ARG A 140 14.26 15.87 -21.04
N ALA A 141 14.16 16.88 -20.22
CA ALA A 141 13.29 18.02 -20.46
C ALA A 141 13.94 19.09 -21.34
N SER A 142 15.24 19.00 -21.50
CA SER A 142 16.00 19.96 -22.35
C SER A 142 16.21 19.45 -23.74
#